data_ab4d609d357d7e34f669525ddf5b4b59
#
_entry.id   ab4d609d357d7e34f669525ddf5b4b59
#
_cell.length_a   1.000
_cell.length_b   1.000
_cell.length_c   1.000
_cell.angle_alpha   90.00
_cell.angle_beta   90.00
_cell.angle_gamma   90.00
#
_symmetry.space_group_name_H-M   'P 1'
#
loop_
_entity.id
_entity.type
_entity.pdbx_description
1 polymer ?
#
loop_
_entity_poly.entity_id
_entity_poly.type
_entity_poly.pdbx_seq_one_letter_code
_entity_poly.pdbx_strand_id
1 'polypeptide(L)'
;MLVKISGLYSITATGNGKNKNHPNFVNSIEECDLDNPTAVDLIKNALSGSYDIETDEQLKCFIYSLLDEDNYGKTHHANYQKQLAHLYRLAGKTGADITPVSDMANVDSAFNLQRAALLMRSGVTLGMLTLDEWDALKNILAQRLEENFSSLDEFIHDYMLAVYLFHHEGAMGASMILERLYGLATLQENNYFAWSAAELNHPPATLV
;
A
#
# COMPACT_ATOMS: atom_id res chain seq x y z
N MET A 1 -6.33 -8.96 -4.59
CA MET A 1 -5.19 -8.79 -3.66
C MET A 1 -4.50 -7.46 -3.84
N LEU A 2 -3.85 -7.22 -4.96
CA LEU A 2 -2.94 -6.07 -5.16
C LEU A 2 -3.62 -4.70 -5.04
N VAL A 3 -4.84 -4.59 -5.54
CA VAL A 3 -5.66 -3.38 -5.36
C VAL A 3 -5.88 -3.07 -3.88
N LYS A 4 -6.10 -4.11 -3.05
CA LYS A 4 -6.31 -3.94 -1.61
C LYS A 4 -5.04 -3.45 -0.89
N ILE A 5 -3.86 -3.92 -1.31
CA ILE A 5 -2.58 -3.47 -0.75
C ILE A 5 -2.34 -1.98 -1.04
N SER A 6 -2.61 -1.54 -2.26
CA SER A 6 -2.54 -0.11 -2.60
C SER A 6 -3.60 0.71 -1.85
N GLY A 7 -4.74 0.11 -1.53
CA GLY A 7 -5.83 0.73 -0.77
C GLY A 7 -5.41 1.24 0.60
N LEU A 8 -4.42 0.62 1.24
CA LEU A 8 -3.82 1.13 2.48
C LEU A 8 -3.30 2.57 2.32
N TYR A 9 -2.89 2.97 1.13
CA TYR A 9 -2.50 4.34 0.82
C TYR A 9 -3.70 5.19 0.37
N SER A 10 -4.53 4.70 -0.53
CA SER A 10 -5.58 5.46 -1.22
C SER A 10 -6.64 6.01 -0.26
N ILE A 11 -7.02 5.26 0.78
CA ILE A 11 -8.02 5.72 1.79
C ILE A 11 -7.51 6.93 2.56
N THR A 12 -6.21 7.09 2.69
CA THR A 12 -5.60 8.17 3.45
C THR A 12 -5.30 9.39 2.60
N ALA A 13 -4.98 9.21 1.32
CA ALA A 13 -4.69 10.31 0.40
C ALA A 13 -5.93 11.18 0.11
N THR A 14 -7.13 10.67 0.31
CA THR A 14 -8.38 11.40 0.07
C THR A 14 -8.84 12.29 1.23
N GLY A 15 -8.01 12.47 2.26
CA GLY A 15 -8.14 13.45 3.34
C GLY A 15 -9.53 13.56 3.99
N ASN A 16 -9.60 13.29 5.27
CA ASN A 16 -10.74 13.59 6.14
C ASN A 16 -11.78 12.53 6.43
N GLY A 17 -11.59 11.24 6.23
CA GLY A 17 -12.57 10.25 6.73
C GLY A 17 -14.04 10.50 6.33
N LYS A 18 -14.30 11.65 5.68
CA LYS A 18 -15.62 12.13 5.26
C LYS A 18 -15.96 11.80 3.81
N ASN A 19 -14.99 11.39 3.02
CA ASN A 19 -15.25 11.01 1.64
C ASN A 19 -15.64 9.53 1.57
N LYS A 20 -16.87 9.26 2.01
CA LYS A 20 -17.52 7.94 1.92
C LYS A 20 -17.71 7.44 0.49
N ASN A 21 -17.24 8.19 -0.50
CA ASN A 21 -17.44 7.90 -1.92
C ASN A 21 -16.32 7.07 -2.56
N HIS A 22 -15.30 6.66 -1.81
CA HIS A 22 -14.17 5.90 -2.34
C HIS A 22 -14.12 4.39 -2.03
N PRO A 23 -15.07 3.74 -1.34
CA PRO A 23 -15.04 2.28 -1.24
C PRO A 23 -15.05 1.59 -2.60
N ASN A 24 -15.55 2.23 -3.66
CA ASN A 24 -15.59 1.65 -5.00
C ASN A 24 -14.20 1.55 -5.66
N PHE A 25 -13.32 2.53 -5.46
CA PHE A 25 -11.98 2.53 -6.07
C PHE A 25 -10.96 1.65 -5.34
N VAL A 26 -11.23 1.25 -4.12
CA VAL A 26 -10.37 0.32 -3.39
C VAL A 26 -10.43 -1.10 -3.98
N ASN A 27 -11.48 -1.41 -4.74
CA ASN A 27 -11.64 -2.68 -5.47
C ASN A 27 -11.38 -2.53 -6.97
N SER A 28 -11.16 -1.32 -7.47
CA SER A 28 -10.88 -1.06 -8.87
C SER A 28 -9.37 -1.06 -9.15
N ILE A 29 -9.02 -1.47 -10.36
CA ILE A 29 -7.66 -1.33 -10.88
C ILE A 29 -7.29 0.16 -11.03
N GLU A 30 -8.27 1.01 -11.32
CA GLU A 30 -8.14 2.45 -11.41
C GLU A 30 -8.19 3.10 -10.02
N GLU A 31 -7.48 4.21 -9.84
CA GLU A 31 -7.43 4.94 -8.57
C GLU A 31 -8.55 5.96 -8.42
N CYS A 32 -9.08 6.45 -9.52
CA CYS A 32 -10.12 7.47 -9.52
C CYS A 32 -11.02 7.36 -10.75
N ASP A 33 -12.10 8.12 -10.72
CA ASP A 33 -12.96 8.35 -11.87
C ASP A 33 -12.20 9.18 -12.92
N LEU A 34 -11.99 8.63 -14.11
CA LEU A 34 -11.27 9.29 -15.21
C LEU A 34 -12.02 10.52 -15.75
N ASP A 35 -13.31 10.59 -15.53
CA ASP A 35 -14.13 11.77 -15.86
C ASP A 35 -13.95 12.92 -14.86
N ASN A 36 -13.17 12.70 -13.78
CA ASN A 36 -12.82 13.73 -12.80
C ASN A 36 -11.39 14.27 -13.05
N PRO A 37 -11.22 15.36 -13.82
CA PRO A 37 -9.91 15.89 -14.16
C PRO A 37 -9.08 16.31 -12.94
N THR A 38 -9.73 16.79 -11.87
CA THR A 38 -9.03 17.15 -10.63
C THR A 38 -8.38 15.94 -9.97
N ALA A 39 -9.06 14.78 -9.96
CA ALA A 39 -8.50 13.56 -9.39
C ALA A 39 -7.35 13.03 -10.24
N VAL A 40 -7.47 13.06 -11.55
CA VAL A 40 -6.42 12.69 -12.50
C VAL A 40 -5.19 13.59 -12.34
N ASP A 41 -5.38 14.91 -12.21
CA ASP A 41 -4.28 15.86 -12.00
C ASP A 41 -3.58 15.66 -10.65
N LEU A 42 -4.30 15.26 -9.60
CA LEU A 42 -3.69 14.90 -8.31
C LEU A 42 -2.75 13.71 -8.44
N ILE A 43 -3.13 12.68 -9.20
CA ILE A 43 -2.27 11.51 -9.44
C ILE A 43 -1.04 11.91 -10.23
N LYS A 44 -1.19 12.68 -11.32
CA LYS A 44 -0.06 13.20 -12.11
C LYS A 44 0.92 14.00 -11.27
N ASN A 45 0.38 14.93 -10.45
CA ASN A 45 1.20 15.76 -9.56
C ASN A 45 1.90 14.93 -8.48
N ALA A 46 1.28 13.85 -8.00
CA ALA A 46 1.92 12.93 -7.06
C ALA A 46 3.07 12.16 -7.73
N LEU A 47 2.91 11.71 -8.96
CA LEU A 47 3.98 11.02 -9.70
C LEU A 47 5.16 11.95 -9.97
N SER A 48 4.93 13.14 -10.52
CA SER A 48 6.00 14.08 -10.83
C SER A 48 6.63 14.68 -9.55
N GLY A 49 5.82 15.09 -8.56
CA GLY A 49 6.32 15.77 -7.37
C GLY A 49 6.94 14.89 -6.30
N SER A 50 6.49 13.62 -6.17
CA SER A 50 6.99 12.71 -5.13
C SER A 50 7.98 11.66 -5.65
N TYR A 51 7.94 11.35 -6.94
CA TYR A 51 8.71 10.26 -7.54
C TYR A 51 9.57 10.70 -8.73
N ASP A 52 9.44 11.95 -9.19
CA ASP A 52 10.12 12.47 -10.40
C ASP A 52 9.80 11.63 -11.65
N ILE A 53 8.53 11.17 -11.75
CA ILE A 53 8.03 10.33 -12.83
C ILE A 53 7.16 11.18 -13.76
N GLU A 54 7.61 11.34 -15.01
CA GLU A 54 6.91 12.09 -16.05
C GLU A 54 6.58 11.23 -17.28
N THR A 55 7.22 10.07 -17.44
CA THR A 55 7.04 9.16 -18.58
C THR A 55 6.75 7.73 -18.17
N ASP A 56 6.17 6.95 -19.07
CA ASP A 56 5.85 5.52 -18.86
C ASP A 56 7.13 4.71 -18.61
N GLU A 57 8.23 5.01 -19.29
CA GLU A 57 9.51 4.34 -19.07
C GLU A 57 10.05 4.60 -17.67
N GLN A 58 9.98 5.86 -17.18
CA GLN A 58 10.38 6.20 -15.83
C GLN A 58 9.53 5.47 -14.80
N LEU A 59 8.19 5.43 -15.01
CA LEU A 59 7.28 4.70 -14.14
C LEU A 59 7.64 3.21 -14.06
N LYS A 60 7.82 2.56 -15.22
CA LYS A 60 8.18 1.13 -15.30
C LYS A 60 9.52 0.85 -14.62
N CYS A 61 10.56 1.62 -14.94
CA CYS A 61 11.86 1.49 -14.30
C CYS A 61 11.77 1.63 -12.79
N PHE A 62 10.98 2.59 -12.30
CA PHE A 62 10.82 2.81 -10.87
C PHE A 62 10.06 1.65 -10.21
N ILE A 63 8.97 1.15 -10.81
CA ILE A 63 8.25 -0.03 -10.31
C ILE A 63 9.18 -1.24 -10.24
N TYR A 64 9.94 -1.53 -11.28
CA TYR A 64 10.90 -2.64 -11.28
C TYR A 64 11.96 -2.49 -10.19
N SER A 65 12.45 -1.27 -9.92
CA SER A 65 13.40 -1.04 -8.83
C SER A 65 12.80 -1.30 -7.44
N LEU A 66 11.50 -1.06 -7.27
CA LEU A 66 10.79 -1.39 -6.03
C LEU A 66 10.52 -2.88 -5.86
N LEU A 67 10.51 -3.65 -6.95
CA LEU A 67 10.30 -5.09 -6.97
C LEU A 67 11.61 -5.90 -6.94
N ASP A 68 12.75 -5.21 -6.93
CA ASP A 68 14.08 -5.84 -6.91
C ASP A 68 14.40 -6.39 -5.50
N GLU A 69 14.78 -7.66 -5.43
CA GLU A 69 15.05 -8.39 -4.19
C GLU A 69 16.28 -7.88 -3.44
N ASP A 70 17.25 -7.30 -4.13
CA ASP A 70 18.49 -6.81 -3.52
C ASP A 70 18.25 -5.70 -2.49
N ASN A 71 17.03 -5.13 -2.49
CA ASN A 71 16.61 -4.09 -1.57
C ASN A 71 15.89 -4.62 -0.31
N TYR A 72 15.77 -5.95 -0.12
CA TYR A 72 14.95 -6.53 0.93
C TYR A 72 15.81 -7.16 2.04
N GLY A 73 15.64 -6.65 3.26
CA GLY A 73 16.32 -7.15 4.45
C GLY A 73 15.38 -7.35 5.62
N LYS A 74 15.42 -8.54 6.24
CA LYS A 74 14.67 -8.81 7.48
C LYS A 74 15.46 -8.36 8.70
N THR A 75 14.78 -7.68 9.63
CA THR A 75 15.36 -7.18 10.88
C THR A 75 14.53 -7.65 12.07
N HIS A 76 15.17 -8.03 13.19
CA HIS A 76 14.43 -8.41 14.39
C HIS A 76 13.59 -7.24 14.92
N HIS A 77 12.33 -7.48 15.27
CA HIS A 77 11.43 -6.49 15.89
C HIS A 77 12.02 -5.88 17.17
N ALA A 78 12.89 -6.62 17.85
CA ALA A 78 13.61 -6.11 19.02
C ALA A 78 14.40 -4.82 18.74
N ASN A 79 14.86 -4.61 17.51
CA ASN A 79 15.56 -3.39 17.11
C ASN A 79 14.64 -2.17 17.05
N TYR A 80 13.32 -2.39 16.99
CA TYR A 80 12.29 -1.35 16.86
C TYR A 80 11.39 -1.23 18.09
N GLN A 81 11.81 -1.75 19.26
CA GLN A 81 10.94 -1.83 20.46
C GLN A 81 10.26 -0.51 20.84
N LYS A 82 11.00 0.60 20.80
CA LYS A 82 10.45 1.93 21.16
C LYS A 82 9.43 2.40 20.14
N GLN A 83 9.72 2.23 18.87
CA GLN A 83 8.88 2.60 17.75
C GLN A 83 7.59 1.77 17.75
N LEU A 84 7.71 0.45 17.92
CA LEU A 84 6.59 -0.47 18.02
C LEU A 84 5.69 -0.15 19.21
N ALA A 85 6.25 0.09 20.39
CA ALA A 85 5.47 0.47 21.57
C ALA A 85 4.66 1.76 21.34
N HIS A 86 5.21 2.72 20.60
CA HIS A 86 4.50 3.93 20.23
C HIS A 86 3.44 3.67 19.16
N LEU A 87 3.78 2.93 18.11
CA LEU A 87 2.88 2.56 17.04
C LEU A 87 1.65 1.80 17.57
N TYR A 88 1.83 0.80 18.43
CA TYR A 88 0.73 0.04 19.04
C TYR A 88 -0.18 0.92 19.91
N ARG A 89 0.41 1.89 20.63
CA ARG A 89 -0.38 2.87 21.38
C ARG A 89 -1.24 3.76 20.49
N LEU A 90 -0.74 4.16 19.33
CA LEU A 90 -1.48 4.93 18.34
C LEU A 90 -2.56 4.06 17.67
N ALA A 91 -2.25 2.82 17.32
CA ALA A 91 -3.19 1.87 16.75
C ALA A 91 -4.38 1.63 17.71
N GLY A 92 -4.11 1.39 18.99
CA GLY A 92 -5.17 1.25 19.99
C GLY A 92 -6.07 2.48 20.15
N LYS A 93 -5.57 3.69 19.83
CA LYS A 93 -6.40 4.91 19.83
C LYS A 93 -7.27 5.05 18.59
N THR A 94 -6.88 4.48 17.47
CA THR A 94 -7.57 4.56 16.18
C THR A 94 -8.50 3.38 15.93
N GLY A 95 -8.37 2.30 16.72
CA GLY A 95 -9.08 1.03 16.51
C GLY A 95 -8.43 0.13 15.46
N ALA A 96 -7.25 0.49 14.94
CA ALA A 96 -6.52 -0.37 14.00
C ALA A 96 -5.89 -1.57 14.71
N ASP A 97 -6.06 -2.76 14.15
CA ASP A 97 -5.36 -3.97 14.57
C ASP A 97 -4.08 -4.14 13.76
N ILE A 98 -2.94 -4.14 14.46
CA ILE A 98 -1.60 -4.33 13.92
C ILE A 98 -0.82 -5.31 14.79
N THR A 99 -1.35 -6.50 14.99
CA THR A 99 -0.73 -7.53 15.82
C THR A 99 0.50 -8.11 15.13
N PRO A 100 1.68 -8.20 15.79
CA PRO A 100 2.84 -8.82 15.19
C PRO A 100 2.62 -10.33 14.99
N VAL A 101 3.01 -10.85 13.83
CA VAL A 101 2.83 -12.26 13.44
C VAL A 101 4.14 -13.04 13.57
N SER A 102 5.28 -12.37 13.49
CA SER A 102 6.60 -12.97 13.58
C SER A 102 7.54 -12.15 14.47
N ASP A 103 8.72 -12.71 14.78
CA ASP A 103 9.79 -11.98 15.49
C ASP A 103 10.66 -11.13 14.56
N MET A 104 10.43 -11.22 13.25
CA MET A 104 11.18 -10.54 12.21
C MET A 104 10.29 -9.53 11.49
N ALA A 105 10.81 -8.34 11.23
CA ALA A 105 10.20 -7.33 10.40
C ALA A 105 10.87 -7.28 9.03
N ASN A 106 10.06 -7.18 7.99
CA ASN A 106 10.50 -6.95 6.60
C ASN A 106 10.01 -5.58 6.12
N VAL A 107 10.48 -4.54 6.79
CA VAL A 107 9.99 -3.17 6.70
C VAL A 107 10.15 -2.60 5.29
N ASP A 108 11.34 -2.77 4.70
CA ASP A 108 11.66 -2.22 3.38
C ASP A 108 10.83 -2.89 2.29
N SER A 109 10.68 -4.23 2.35
CA SER A 109 9.83 -4.96 1.42
C SER A 109 8.37 -4.53 1.53
N ALA A 110 7.82 -4.42 2.75
CA ALA A 110 6.43 -4.00 2.94
C ALA A 110 6.17 -2.62 2.34
N PHE A 111 7.09 -1.68 2.58
CA PHE A 111 6.98 -0.32 2.07
C PHE A 111 7.11 -0.27 0.54
N ASN A 112 8.10 -0.96 -0.02
CA ASN A 112 8.35 -0.98 -1.46
C ASN A 112 7.23 -1.69 -2.24
N LEU A 113 6.74 -2.84 -1.75
CA LEU A 113 5.66 -3.58 -2.41
C LEU A 113 4.33 -2.81 -2.39
N GLN A 114 4.04 -2.09 -1.28
CA GLN A 114 2.87 -1.21 -1.25
C GLN A 114 2.99 -0.05 -2.24
N ARG A 115 4.18 0.57 -2.34
CA ARG A 115 4.43 1.65 -3.31
C ARG A 115 4.36 1.15 -4.75
N ALA A 116 4.91 -0.03 -5.03
CA ALA A 116 4.80 -0.66 -6.35
C ALA A 116 3.33 -0.87 -6.73
N ALA A 117 2.51 -1.43 -5.83
CA ALA A 117 1.08 -1.62 -6.05
C ALA A 117 0.33 -0.30 -6.32
N LEU A 118 0.68 0.78 -5.60
CA LEU A 118 0.11 2.09 -5.83
C LEU A 118 0.50 2.64 -7.21
N LEU A 119 1.79 2.63 -7.53
CA LEU A 119 2.29 3.15 -8.80
C LEU A 119 1.78 2.38 -10.02
N MET A 120 1.59 1.07 -9.88
CA MET A 120 0.95 0.26 -10.92
C MET A 120 -0.48 0.73 -11.19
N ARG A 121 -1.29 1.03 -10.16
CA ARG A 121 -2.64 1.56 -10.32
C ARG A 121 -2.63 2.95 -10.93
N SER A 122 -1.76 3.84 -10.45
CA SER A 122 -1.56 5.16 -11.04
C SER A 122 -1.22 5.05 -12.52
N GLY A 123 -0.35 4.12 -12.88
CA GLY A 123 0.05 3.88 -14.26
C GLY A 123 -1.11 3.44 -15.16
N VAL A 124 -1.95 2.51 -14.71
CA VAL A 124 -3.15 2.11 -15.47
C VAL A 124 -4.14 3.27 -15.57
N THR A 125 -4.40 3.96 -14.47
CA THR A 125 -5.31 5.11 -14.42
C THR A 125 -4.91 6.21 -15.40
N LEU A 126 -3.61 6.45 -15.55
CA LEU A 126 -3.08 7.49 -16.46
C LEU A 126 -2.80 6.98 -17.88
N GLY A 127 -3.00 5.69 -18.16
CA GLY A 127 -2.67 5.07 -19.45
C GLY A 127 -1.16 4.93 -19.70
N MET A 128 -0.33 5.04 -18.65
CA MET A 128 1.13 4.83 -18.71
C MET A 128 1.50 3.33 -18.62
N LEU A 129 0.57 2.48 -18.19
CA LEU A 129 0.67 1.02 -18.21
C LEU A 129 -0.51 0.44 -18.98
N THR A 130 -0.23 -0.49 -19.88
CA THR A 130 -1.24 -1.33 -20.51
C THR A 130 -1.75 -2.40 -19.54
N LEU A 131 -2.89 -3.03 -19.85
CA LEU A 131 -3.42 -4.14 -19.04
C LEU A 131 -2.49 -5.37 -19.07
N ASP A 132 -1.81 -5.62 -20.19
CA ASP A 132 -0.84 -6.72 -20.30
C ASP A 132 0.39 -6.48 -19.40
N GLU A 133 0.89 -5.24 -19.37
CA GLU A 133 1.99 -4.84 -18.46
C GLU A 133 1.55 -4.90 -16.99
N TRP A 134 0.32 -4.47 -16.69
CA TRP A 134 -0.27 -4.64 -15.37
C TRP A 134 -0.28 -6.11 -14.95
N ASP A 135 -0.74 -7.01 -15.81
CA ASP A 135 -0.82 -8.44 -15.49
C ASP A 135 0.57 -9.06 -15.27
N ALA A 136 1.55 -8.66 -16.06
CA ALA A 136 2.94 -9.09 -15.86
C ALA A 136 3.50 -8.60 -14.51
N LEU A 137 3.38 -7.31 -14.20
CA LEU A 137 3.84 -6.72 -12.94
C LEU A 137 3.10 -7.26 -11.73
N LYS A 138 1.79 -7.50 -11.86
CA LYS A 138 0.96 -8.11 -10.83
C LYS A 138 1.48 -9.48 -10.39
N ASN A 139 1.90 -10.31 -11.35
CA ASN A 139 2.44 -11.62 -11.06
C ASN A 139 3.77 -11.54 -10.29
N ILE A 140 4.66 -10.63 -10.69
CA ILE A 140 5.91 -10.37 -9.98
C ILE A 140 5.61 -9.89 -8.55
N LEU A 141 4.74 -8.90 -8.38
CA LEU A 141 4.39 -8.36 -7.09
C LEU A 141 3.75 -9.43 -6.17
N ALA A 142 2.88 -10.31 -6.71
CA ALA A 142 2.28 -11.40 -5.97
C ALA A 142 3.35 -12.39 -5.48
N GLN A 143 4.27 -12.76 -6.35
CA GLN A 143 5.40 -13.62 -6.00
C GLN A 143 6.24 -13.00 -4.87
N ARG A 144 6.59 -11.71 -4.96
CA ARG A 144 7.35 -11.02 -3.93
C ARG A 144 6.64 -10.96 -2.57
N LEU A 145 5.31 -10.79 -2.58
CA LEU A 145 4.52 -10.85 -1.35
C LEU A 145 4.57 -12.22 -0.70
N GLU A 146 4.41 -13.30 -1.47
CA GLU A 146 4.47 -14.68 -0.98
C GLU A 146 5.86 -15.08 -0.45
N GLU A 147 6.93 -14.59 -1.09
CA GLU A 147 8.31 -14.85 -0.67
C GLU A 147 8.69 -14.11 0.61
N ASN A 148 8.09 -12.95 0.86
CA ASN A 148 8.47 -12.07 1.96
C ASN A 148 7.56 -12.12 3.17
N PHE A 149 6.28 -12.50 3.01
CA PHE A 149 5.29 -12.46 4.07
C PHE A 149 4.48 -13.76 4.12
N SER A 150 4.32 -14.31 5.33
CA SER A 150 3.53 -15.51 5.57
C SER A 150 2.02 -15.25 5.59
N SER A 151 1.62 -14.00 5.79
CA SER A 151 0.23 -13.57 5.84
C SER A 151 0.07 -12.09 5.49
N LEU A 152 -1.16 -11.70 5.21
CA LEU A 152 -1.50 -10.29 5.03
C LEU A 152 -1.30 -9.49 6.33
N ASP A 153 -1.58 -10.08 7.48
CA ASP A 153 -1.43 -9.40 8.78
C ASP A 153 0.05 -9.09 9.04
N GLU A 154 0.97 -10.00 8.68
CA GLU A 154 2.41 -9.74 8.72
C GLU A 154 2.79 -8.57 7.80
N PHE A 155 2.30 -8.56 6.56
CA PHE A 155 2.53 -7.46 5.62
C PHE A 155 1.99 -6.13 6.16
N ILE A 156 0.75 -6.10 6.68
CA ILE A 156 0.13 -4.89 7.22
C ILE A 156 0.93 -4.36 8.42
N HIS A 157 1.32 -5.25 9.32
CA HIS A 157 2.15 -4.90 10.48
C HIS A 157 3.45 -4.22 10.05
N ASP A 158 4.19 -4.86 9.15
CA ASP A 158 5.49 -4.37 8.70
C ASP A 158 5.37 -3.10 7.85
N TYR A 159 4.31 -2.98 7.05
CA TYR A 159 3.98 -1.74 6.35
C TYR A 159 3.69 -0.59 7.30
N MET A 160 2.90 -0.81 8.36
CA MET A 160 2.61 0.24 9.34
C MET A 160 3.84 0.63 10.15
N LEU A 161 4.74 -0.33 10.44
CA LEU A 161 6.04 -0.04 11.03
C LEU A 161 6.90 0.80 10.07
N ALA A 162 6.93 0.46 8.79
CA ALA A 162 7.63 1.24 7.76
C ALA A 162 7.12 2.69 7.68
N VAL A 163 5.80 2.87 7.60
CA VAL A 163 5.16 4.20 7.62
C VAL A 163 5.56 4.98 8.86
N TYR A 164 5.58 4.31 10.03
CA TYR A 164 5.99 4.95 11.28
C TYR A 164 7.46 5.38 11.21
N LEU A 165 8.37 4.51 10.79
CA LEU A 165 9.81 4.80 10.71
C LEU A 165 10.10 5.94 9.73
N PHE A 166 9.37 5.98 8.62
CA PHE A 166 9.55 7.01 7.60
C PHE A 166 9.01 8.38 8.02
N HIS A 167 7.93 8.41 8.82
CA HIS A 167 7.21 9.64 9.14
C HIS A 167 7.27 10.05 10.62
N HIS A 168 7.96 9.33 11.51
CA HIS A 168 7.89 9.59 12.96
C HIS A 168 8.52 10.92 13.40
N GLU A 169 9.29 11.57 12.55
CA GLU A 169 9.91 12.85 12.83
C GLU A 169 9.01 14.02 12.40
N GLY A 170 8.66 14.87 13.35
CA GLY A 170 7.92 16.10 13.12
C GLY A 170 6.40 16.00 13.21
N ALA A 171 5.73 17.14 13.30
CA ALA A 171 4.29 17.22 13.53
C ALA A 171 3.46 16.72 12.33
N MET A 172 3.92 16.94 11.10
CA MET A 172 3.26 16.43 9.89
C MET A 172 3.32 14.90 9.83
N GLY A 173 4.43 14.32 10.23
CA GLY A 173 4.58 12.86 10.25
C GLY A 173 3.62 12.16 11.21
N ALA A 174 3.40 12.74 12.39
CA ALA A 174 2.42 12.20 13.34
C ALA A 174 0.99 12.21 12.76
N SER A 175 0.61 13.26 12.03
CA SER A 175 -0.69 13.33 11.34
C SER A 175 -0.82 12.24 10.29
N MET A 176 0.21 12.04 9.47
CA MET A 176 0.22 11.02 8.42
C MET A 176 0.10 9.61 9.00
N ILE A 177 0.80 9.30 10.08
CA ILE A 177 0.70 8.00 10.76
C ILE A 177 -0.72 7.76 11.26
N LEU A 178 -1.33 8.76 11.92
CA LEU A 178 -2.70 8.65 12.40
C LEU A 178 -3.71 8.47 11.26
N GLU A 179 -3.57 9.20 10.17
CA GLU A 179 -4.41 9.05 8.98
C GLU A 179 -4.34 7.62 8.42
N ARG A 180 -3.12 7.04 8.34
CA ARG A 180 -2.94 5.65 7.89
C ARG A 180 -3.61 4.66 8.84
N LEU A 181 -3.44 4.84 10.14
CA LEU A 181 -4.08 3.98 11.14
C LEU A 181 -5.60 4.08 11.11
N TYR A 182 -6.18 5.28 10.98
CA TYR A 182 -7.63 5.42 10.80
C TYR A 182 -8.12 4.79 9.50
N GLY A 183 -7.37 4.93 8.42
CA GLY A 183 -7.66 4.25 7.15
C GLY A 183 -7.66 2.73 7.32
N LEU A 184 -6.64 2.18 7.97
CA LEU A 184 -6.55 0.76 8.26
C LEU A 184 -7.74 0.27 9.12
N ALA A 185 -8.05 0.96 10.22
CA ALA A 185 -9.20 0.62 11.06
C ALA A 185 -10.51 0.58 10.26
N THR A 186 -10.73 1.58 9.38
CA THR A 186 -11.91 1.61 8.51
C THR A 186 -11.95 0.42 7.55
N LEU A 187 -10.82 0.01 6.99
CA LEU A 187 -10.74 -1.17 6.12
C LEU A 187 -11.04 -2.46 6.88
N GLN A 188 -10.52 -2.58 8.09
CA GLN A 188 -10.74 -3.75 8.96
C GLN A 188 -12.19 -3.84 9.42
N GLU A 189 -12.81 -2.75 9.87
CA GLU A 189 -14.22 -2.68 10.26
C GLU A 189 -15.18 -3.08 9.13
N ASN A 190 -14.81 -2.80 7.88
CA ASN A 190 -15.60 -3.16 6.71
C ASN A 190 -15.25 -4.53 6.13
N ASN A 191 -14.50 -5.36 6.86
CA ASN A 191 -14.02 -6.67 6.42
C ASN A 191 -13.31 -6.64 5.05
N TYR A 192 -12.66 -5.54 4.74
CA TYR A 192 -12.03 -5.31 3.44
C TYR A 192 -10.88 -6.30 3.19
N PHE A 193 -10.23 -6.73 4.25
CA PHE A 193 -9.15 -7.71 4.25
C PHE A 193 -9.62 -9.14 4.59
N ALA A 194 -10.92 -9.39 4.69
CA ALA A 194 -11.43 -10.76 4.79
C ALA A 194 -11.10 -11.50 3.48
N TRP A 195 -10.02 -12.26 3.50
CA TRP A 195 -9.58 -13.11 2.42
C TRP A 195 -9.85 -14.56 2.79
N SER A 196 -10.51 -15.26 1.88
CA SER A 196 -10.44 -16.71 1.91
C SER A 196 -9.04 -17.14 1.45
N ALA A 197 -8.49 -18.20 2.03
CA ALA A 197 -7.26 -18.82 1.55
C ALA A 197 -7.32 -19.20 0.06
N ALA A 198 -8.52 -19.32 -0.51
CA ALA A 198 -8.76 -19.55 -1.93
C ALA A 198 -8.42 -18.31 -2.81
N GLU A 199 -8.54 -17.09 -2.27
CA GLU A 199 -8.19 -15.88 -3.03
C GLU A 199 -6.69 -15.60 -3.08
N LEU A 200 -5.91 -16.20 -2.18
CA LEU A 200 -4.45 -16.19 -2.25
C LEU A 200 -3.95 -17.08 -3.41
N ASN A 201 -4.63 -18.19 -3.66
CA ASN A 201 -4.20 -19.19 -4.64
C ASN A 201 -4.85 -19.05 -6.03
N HIS A 202 -5.91 -18.27 -6.16
CA HIS A 202 -6.57 -18.02 -7.43
C HIS A 202 -7.01 -16.55 -7.48
N PRO A 203 -6.29 -15.66 -8.22
CA PRO A 203 -6.83 -14.35 -8.51
C PRO A 203 -8.18 -14.54 -9.22
N PRO A 204 -9.25 -13.83 -8.82
CA PRO A 204 -10.51 -13.93 -9.51
C PRO A 204 -10.32 -13.59 -10.99
N ALA A 205 -10.62 -14.56 -11.84
CA ALA A 205 -10.50 -14.47 -13.31
C ALA A 205 -11.60 -13.60 -13.93
N THR A 206 -12.14 -12.64 -13.20
CA THR A 206 -13.21 -11.77 -13.71
C THR A 206 -13.12 -10.39 -13.08
N LEU A 207 -12.40 -9.51 -13.73
CA LEU A 207 -12.78 -8.12 -13.88
C LEU A 207 -12.55 -7.78 -15.36
N VAL A 208 -13.54 -8.18 -16.19
CA VAL A 208 -13.85 -7.55 -17.45
C VAL A 208 -14.95 -6.56 -17.18
#